data_3242d4129bcd1a3637f627292f3b4f1b
#
_entry.id   3242d4129bcd1a3637f627292f3b4f1b
#
_cell.length_a   1.000
_cell.length_b   1.000
_cell.length_c   1.000
_cell.angle_alpha   90.00
_cell.angle_beta   90.00
_cell.angle_gamma   90.00
#
_symmetry.space_group_name_H-M   'P 1'
#
loop_
_entity.id
_entity.type
_entity.pdbx_description
1 polymer ?
#
loop_
_entity_poly.entity_id
_entity_poly.type
_entity_poly.pdbx_seq_one_letter_code
_entity_poly.pdbx_strand_id
1 'polypeptide(L)' 'MSGGDIGARNGKLVTMIGGDADAVAKVKPLLDCYSLEIQHMGKAGSGQQTKAANQILIANTMVGVCEALVYGQKAGLDLN' A
#
# COMPACT_ATOMS: atom_id res chain seq x y z
N MET A 1 -5.69 -2.81 -0.09
CA MET A 1 -5.01 -3.26 1.14
C MET A 1 -3.51 -3.28 0.94
N SER A 2 -2.77 -2.99 1.97
CA SER A 2 -1.31 -3.06 1.99
C SER A 2 -0.85 -3.86 3.19
N GLY A 3 0.26 -4.62 3.05
CA GLY A 3 0.85 -5.41 4.12
C GLY A 3 1.14 -6.86 3.75
N GLY A 4 0.71 -7.30 2.57
CA GLY A 4 0.96 -8.64 2.06
C GLY A 4 0.35 -9.76 2.92
N ASP A 5 0.81 -10.97 2.70
CA ASP A 5 0.35 -12.15 3.44
C ASP A 5 0.77 -12.09 4.92
N ILE A 6 1.94 -11.55 5.21
CA ILE A 6 2.42 -11.39 6.59
C ILE A 6 1.52 -10.42 7.35
N GLY A 7 1.16 -9.29 6.74
CA GLY A 7 0.23 -8.33 7.34
C GLY A 7 -1.14 -8.94 7.57
N ALA A 8 -1.63 -9.74 6.63
CA ALA A 8 -2.91 -10.41 6.76
C ALA A 8 -2.91 -11.41 7.93
N ARG A 9 -1.86 -12.23 8.06
CA ARG A 9 -1.75 -13.19 9.16
C ARG A 9 -1.70 -12.54 10.53
N ASN A 10 -1.05 -11.40 10.64
CA ASN A 10 -0.83 -10.70 11.90
C ASN A 10 -1.91 -9.67 12.22
N GLY A 11 -2.93 -9.52 11.36
CA GLY A 11 -3.98 -8.51 11.55
C GLY A 11 -3.46 -7.08 11.42
N LYS A 12 -2.45 -6.85 10.61
CA LYS A 12 -1.76 -5.55 10.47
C LYS A 12 -1.86 -4.96 9.07
N LEU A 13 -2.90 -5.28 8.34
CA LEU A 13 -3.12 -4.68 7.04
C LEU A 13 -3.55 -3.22 7.17
N VAL A 14 -3.12 -2.41 6.22
CA VAL A 14 -3.69 -1.07 5.99
C VAL A 14 -4.71 -1.21 4.89
N THR A 15 -5.96 -0.89 5.19
CA THR A 15 -7.08 -1.03 4.27
C THR A 15 -7.53 0.35 3.80
N MET A 16 -7.56 0.51 2.48
CA MET A 16 -8.07 1.71 1.81
C MET A 16 -9.44 1.38 1.22
N ILE A 17 -10.49 2.01 1.72
CA ILE A 17 -11.85 1.66 1.35
C ILE A 17 -12.54 2.85 0.69
N GLY A 18 -13.33 2.57 -0.36
CA GLY A 18 -14.22 3.53 -0.99
C GLY A 18 -15.66 3.05 -0.89
N GLY A 19 -16.58 3.98 -0.83
CA GLY A 19 -18.01 3.70 -0.74
C GLY A 19 -18.74 4.68 0.15
N ASP A 20 -20.05 4.47 0.34
CA ASP A 20 -20.85 5.27 1.25
C ASP A 20 -20.36 5.14 2.69
N ALA A 21 -20.34 6.25 3.41
CA ALA A 21 -19.89 6.28 4.80
C ALA A 21 -20.71 5.33 5.68
N ASP A 22 -22.03 5.22 5.46
CA ASP A 22 -22.90 4.32 6.22
C ASP A 22 -22.55 2.85 5.96
N ALA A 23 -22.33 2.50 4.70
CA ALA A 23 -21.92 1.14 4.32
C ALA A 23 -20.55 0.78 4.89
N VAL A 24 -19.61 1.71 4.84
CA VAL A 24 -18.27 1.54 5.41
C VAL A 24 -18.34 1.31 6.91
N ALA A 25 -19.16 2.10 7.61
CA ALA A 25 -19.35 1.95 9.05
C ALA A 25 -19.92 0.57 9.42
N LYS A 26 -20.82 0.01 8.60
CA LYS A 26 -21.40 -1.32 8.83
C LYS A 26 -20.39 -2.45 8.71
N VAL A 27 -19.43 -2.35 7.79
CA VAL A 27 -18.44 -3.40 7.56
C VAL A 27 -17.15 -3.20 8.37
N LYS A 28 -16.99 -2.06 9.01
CA LYS A 28 -15.79 -1.75 9.77
C LYS A 28 -15.43 -2.80 10.82
N PRO A 29 -16.37 -3.33 11.61
CA PRO A 29 -16.04 -4.37 12.59
C PRO A 29 -15.40 -5.61 11.98
N LEU A 30 -15.81 -5.98 10.74
CA LEU A 30 -15.20 -7.10 10.02
C LEU A 30 -13.79 -6.75 9.54
N LEU A 31 -13.61 -5.54 9.02
CA LEU A 31 -12.31 -5.06 8.55
C LEU A 31 -11.30 -4.93 9.68
N ASP A 32 -11.75 -4.55 10.87
CA ASP A 32 -10.90 -4.42 12.05
C ASP A 32 -10.27 -5.75 12.47
N CYS A 33 -10.85 -6.89 12.06
CA CYS A 33 -10.32 -8.21 12.39
C CYS A 33 -8.94 -8.47 11.78
N TYR A 34 -8.62 -7.84 10.64
CA TYR A 34 -7.36 -8.09 9.93
C TYR A 34 -6.62 -6.80 9.55
N SER A 35 -7.15 -5.65 9.91
CA SER A 35 -6.58 -4.35 9.56
C SER A 35 -6.07 -3.63 10.80
N LEU A 36 -4.85 -3.12 10.72
CA LEU A 36 -4.30 -2.22 11.73
C LEU A 36 -4.91 -0.82 11.57
N GLU A 37 -5.12 -0.40 10.34
CA GLU A 37 -5.65 0.91 9.99
C GLU A 37 -6.60 0.80 8.82
N ILE A 38 -7.71 1.54 8.88
CA ILE A 38 -8.71 1.61 7.82
C ILE A 38 -8.88 3.07 7.46
N GLN A 39 -8.71 3.39 6.19
CA GLN A 39 -8.86 4.76 5.68
C GLN A 39 -9.99 4.80 4.65
N HIS A 40 -10.96 5.66 4.88
CA HIS A 40 -12.06 5.90 3.94
C HIS A 40 -11.60 6.95 2.92
N MET A 41 -11.41 6.53 1.67
CA MET A 41 -10.81 7.36 0.63
C MET A 41 -11.81 8.17 -0.18
N GLY A 42 -13.10 7.90 -0.04
CA GLY A 42 -14.17 8.62 -0.76
C GLY A 42 -15.20 7.65 -1.34
N LYS A 43 -15.68 7.98 -2.53
CA LYS A 43 -16.74 7.22 -3.22
C LYS A 43 -16.26 5.80 -3.56
N ALA A 44 -17.21 4.95 -3.98
CA ALA A 44 -16.91 3.62 -4.50
C ALA A 44 -15.83 3.69 -5.59
N GLY A 45 -14.82 2.83 -5.49
CA GLY A 45 -13.66 2.82 -6.39
C GLY A 45 -12.48 3.65 -5.89
N SER A 46 -12.66 4.58 -4.95
CA SER A 46 -11.58 5.44 -4.47
C SER A 46 -10.49 4.66 -3.73
N GLY A 47 -10.85 3.58 -3.03
CA GLY A 47 -9.88 2.72 -2.38
C GLY A 47 -8.96 2.03 -3.37
N GLN A 48 -9.52 1.50 -4.45
CA GLN A 48 -8.76 0.87 -5.53
C GLN A 48 -7.88 1.87 -6.27
N GLN A 49 -8.38 3.06 -6.53
CA GLN A 49 -7.59 4.13 -7.16
C GLN A 49 -6.43 4.56 -6.28
N THR A 50 -6.65 4.68 -4.98
CA THR A 50 -5.59 4.99 -4.03
C THR A 50 -4.51 3.90 -4.02
N LYS A 51 -4.93 2.64 -4.03
CA LYS A 51 -3.98 1.52 -4.09
C LYS A 51 -3.18 1.53 -5.38
N ALA A 52 -3.83 1.79 -6.52
CA ALA A 52 -3.14 1.87 -7.81
C ALA A 52 -2.11 3.01 -7.82
N ALA A 53 -2.46 4.19 -7.31
CA ALA A 53 -1.53 5.31 -7.21
C ALA A 53 -0.33 4.97 -6.32
N ASN A 54 -0.57 4.32 -5.18
CA ASN A 54 0.48 3.88 -4.28
C ASN A 54 1.42 2.87 -4.94
N GLN A 55 0.88 1.93 -5.72
CA GLN A 55 1.68 0.93 -6.43
C GLN A 55 2.54 1.55 -7.54
N ILE A 56 2.04 2.57 -8.23
CA ILE A 56 2.84 3.32 -9.20
C ILE A 56 4.06 3.94 -8.51
N LEU A 57 3.86 4.57 -7.37
CA LEU A 57 4.94 5.17 -6.59
C LEU A 57 5.97 4.11 -6.15
N ILE A 58 5.50 2.98 -5.62
CA ILE A 58 6.37 1.90 -5.15
C ILE A 58 7.18 1.32 -6.30
N ALA A 59 6.54 1.02 -7.44
CA ALA A 59 7.21 0.44 -8.61
C ALA A 59 8.31 1.36 -9.12
N ASN A 60 8.04 2.64 -9.27
CA ASN A 60 9.03 3.61 -9.74
C ASN A 60 10.16 3.81 -8.74
N THR A 61 9.87 3.80 -7.44
CA THR A 61 10.89 3.88 -6.39
C THR A 61 11.82 2.68 -6.44
N MET A 62 11.28 1.47 -6.59
CA MET A 62 12.07 0.24 -6.69
C MET A 62 12.99 0.25 -7.91
N VAL A 63 12.47 0.64 -9.08
CA VAL A 63 13.27 0.77 -10.30
C VAL A 63 14.35 1.80 -10.12
N GLY A 64 14.04 2.94 -9.54
CA GLY A 64 15.00 4.01 -9.28
C GLY A 64 16.15 3.57 -8.36
N VAL A 65 15.83 2.87 -7.28
CA VAL A 65 16.84 2.35 -6.35
C VAL A 65 17.76 1.36 -7.07
N CYS A 66 17.20 0.42 -7.83
CA CYS A 66 18.00 -0.57 -8.57
C CYS A 66 18.90 0.09 -9.61
N GLU A 67 18.38 1.04 -10.37
CA GLU A 67 19.16 1.75 -11.38
C GLU A 67 20.30 2.56 -10.74
N ALA A 68 20.04 3.23 -9.62
CA ALA A 68 21.04 4.00 -8.91
C ALA A 68 22.18 3.12 -8.42
N LEU A 69 21.88 1.94 -7.88
CA LEU A 69 22.89 0.99 -7.40
C LEU A 69 23.74 0.44 -8.55
N VAL A 70 23.11 0.08 -9.66
CA VAL A 70 23.84 -0.42 -10.84
C VAL A 70 24.74 0.65 -11.41
N TYR A 71 24.22 1.88 -11.55
CA TYR A 71 25.01 3.02 -12.05
C TYR A 71 26.22 3.28 -11.13
N GLY A 72 25.98 3.32 -9.82
CA GLY A 72 27.04 3.55 -8.84
C GLY A 72 28.12 2.49 -8.89
N GLN A 73 27.74 1.23 -9.00
CA GLN A 73 28.69 0.12 -9.10
C GLN A 73 29.54 0.23 -10.36
N LYS A 74 28.95 0.52 -11.51
CA LYS A 74 29.67 0.68 -12.77
C LYS A 74 30.58 1.90 -12.79
N ALA A 75 30.23 2.94 -12.05
CA ALA A 75 31.06 4.12 -11.89
C ALA A 75 32.21 3.92 -10.88
N GLY A 76 32.30 2.78 -10.24
CA GLY A 76 33.37 2.45 -9.27
C GLY A 76 33.14 3.00 -7.89
N LEU A 77 31.88 3.35 -7.53
CA LEU A 77 31.57 3.82 -6.20
C LEU A 77 31.49 2.68 -5.19
N ASP A 78 31.84 2.98 -3.94
CA ASP A 78 31.62 2.06 -2.83
C ASP A 78 30.16 2.16 -2.38
N LEU A 79 29.44 1.06 -2.50
CA LEU A 79 28.01 1.00 -2.17
C LEU A 79 27.74 0.52 -0.73
N ASN A 80 28.75 0.29 0.06
CA ASN A 80 28.62 -0.14 1.45
C ASN A 80 28.52 1.04 2.41
#